data_5380a2fc943a9e6012eeb0b2649a8830
#
_entry.id   5380a2fc943a9e6012eeb0b2649a8830
#
_cell.length_a   1.000
_cell.length_b   1.000
_cell.length_c   1.000
_cell.angle_alpha   90.00
_cell.angle_beta   90.00
_cell.angle_gamma   90.00
#
_symmetry.space_group_name_H-M   'P 1'
#
loop_
_entity.id
_entity.type
_entity.pdbx_description
1 polymer ?
#
loop_
_entity_poly.entity_id
_entity_poly.type
_entity_poly.pdbx_seq_one_letter_code
_entity_poly.pdbx_strand_id
1 'polypeptide(L)'
;MIIFYAPELLTCAELPEEESVHVVRVLRHVVGEEIDVVDGKGTWYHCRITSAHPKHCSVEILSSHPDTHWPYRIELAIGPTKNLDRMEWWLEKSVEIGLDRFVPLRCRFSERKELKTDRMRKIAISAMKQSLKATLPQIDEMTDFKRFVDEPFNGQKFIAHCMEDQPRVHVPFDCDHLDASVVGVKPSG
;
A
#
# COMPACT_ATOMS: atom_id res chain seq x y z
N MET A 1 5.76 18.05 6.09
CA MET A 1 4.34 17.93 5.68
C MET A 1 3.78 16.70 6.35
N ILE A 2 2.61 16.78 6.96
CA ILE A 2 1.91 15.65 7.59
C ILE A 2 0.61 15.46 6.83
N ILE A 3 0.29 14.21 6.48
CA ILE A 3 -0.96 13.87 5.78
C ILE A 3 -1.78 12.89 6.59
N PHE A 4 -3.10 12.94 6.42
CA PHE A 4 -4.07 12.09 7.10
C PHE A 4 -4.77 11.17 6.10
N TYR A 5 -5.18 9.99 6.54
CA TYR A 5 -5.84 9.00 5.70
C TYR A 5 -7.32 8.89 6.05
N ALA A 6 -8.20 9.18 5.08
CA ALA A 6 -9.64 9.09 5.25
C ALA A 6 -10.31 8.52 3.99
N PRO A 7 -10.48 7.18 3.89
CA PRO A 7 -11.00 6.52 2.69
C PRO A 7 -12.46 6.87 2.36
N GLU A 8 -13.23 7.32 3.36
CA GLU A 8 -14.65 7.67 3.24
C GLU A 8 -14.89 9.18 3.35
N LEU A 9 -13.88 10.01 3.14
CA LEU A 9 -13.95 11.47 3.33
C LEU A 9 -15.08 12.11 2.52
N LEU A 10 -15.30 11.68 1.28
CA LEU A 10 -16.36 12.22 0.42
C LEU A 10 -17.79 11.87 0.91
N THR A 11 -17.91 10.82 1.73
CA THR A 11 -19.21 10.34 2.21
C THR A 11 -19.60 10.95 3.55
N CYS A 12 -18.66 11.04 4.48
CA CYS A 12 -18.96 11.47 5.85
C CYS A 12 -18.33 12.81 6.25
N ALA A 13 -17.40 13.36 5.46
CA ALA A 13 -16.66 14.59 5.76
C ALA A 13 -16.01 14.58 7.17
N GLU A 14 -15.65 13.40 7.65
CA GLU A 14 -15.01 13.17 8.95
C GLU A 14 -13.77 12.32 8.80
N LEU A 15 -12.78 12.57 9.65
CA LEU A 15 -11.60 11.71 9.77
C LEU A 15 -11.94 10.47 10.61
N PRO A 16 -11.34 9.30 10.27
CA PRO A 16 -11.38 8.11 11.12
C PRO A 16 -10.93 8.41 12.56
N GLU A 17 -11.41 7.66 13.55
CA GLU A 17 -11.11 7.90 14.96
C GLU A 17 -9.61 7.97 15.24
N GLU A 18 -8.80 7.07 14.67
CA GLU A 18 -7.33 7.06 14.84
C GLU A 18 -6.70 8.37 14.33
N GLU A 19 -7.16 8.88 13.19
CA GLU A 19 -6.68 10.14 12.60
C GLU A 19 -7.23 11.35 13.38
N SER A 20 -8.46 11.31 13.82
CA SER A 20 -9.08 12.36 14.67
C SER A 20 -8.30 12.54 15.98
N VAL A 21 -7.93 11.43 16.63
CA VAL A 21 -7.07 11.47 17.84
C VAL A 21 -5.71 12.08 17.50
N HIS A 22 -5.11 11.71 16.39
CA HIS A 22 -3.80 12.21 15.97
C HIS A 22 -3.85 13.73 15.71
N VAL A 23 -4.83 14.21 14.93
CA VAL A 23 -5.02 15.64 14.65
C VAL A 23 -5.22 16.45 15.94
N VAL A 24 -6.18 16.03 16.79
CA VAL A 24 -6.65 16.85 17.89
C VAL A 24 -5.79 16.71 19.16
N ARG A 25 -5.38 15.47 19.52
CA ARG A 25 -4.66 15.23 20.78
C ARG A 25 -3.15 15.27 20.62
N VAL A 26 -2.62 14.74 19.51
CA VAL A 26 -1.17 14.66 19.30
C VAL A 26 -0.65 15.96 18.71
N LEU A 27 -1.24 16.40 17.60
CA LEU A 27 -0.81 17.60 16.89
C LEU A 27 -1.48 18.87 17.42
N ARG A 28 -2.59 18.75 18.16
CA ARG A 28 -3.33 19.86 18.80
C ARG A 28 -3.89 20.87 17.81
N HIS A 29 -4.25 20.41 16.64
CA HIS A 29 -4.95 21.24 15.66
C HIS A 29 -6.31 21.72 16.20
N VAL A 30 -6.69 22.92 15.80
CA VAL A 30 -7.93 23.58 16.20
C VAL A 30 -8.84 23.85 15.00
N VAL A 31 -10.09 24.20 15.28
CA VAL A 31 -11.05 24.60 14.25
C VAL A 31 -10.52 25.79 13.44
N GLY A 32 -10.66 25.71 12.13
CA GLY A 32 -10.19 26.71 11.16
C GLY A 32 -8.81 26.43 10.58
N GLU A 33 -8.02 25.52 11.17
CA GLU A 33 -6.73 25.13 10.59
C GLU A 33 -6.92 24.22 9.38
N GLU A 34 -5.94 24.25 8.49
CA GLU A 34 -5.95 23.49 7.24
C GLU A 34 -5.04 22.28 7.33
N ILE A 35 -5.48 21.17 6.75
CA ILE A 35 -4.79 19.89 6.74
C ILE A 35 -4.91 19.22 5.38
N ASP A 36 -3.94 18.38 5.05
CA ASP A 36 -3.98 17.58 3.84
C ASP A 36 -4.40 16.14 4.16
N VAL A 37 -5.38 15.65 3.41
CA VAL A 37 -6.00 14.33 3.58
C VAL A 37 -5.91 13.56 2.27
N VAL A 38 -5.71 12.25 2.35
CA VAL A 38 -5.71 11.34 1.18
C VAL A 38 -6.74 10.23 1.38
N ASP A 39 -7.34 9.77 0.28
CA ASP A 39 -8.36 8.72 0.31
C ASP A 39 -7.81 7.30 0.13
N GLY A 40 -6.53 7.18 -0.20
CA GLY A 40 -5.90 5.89 -0.55
C GLY A 40 -6.26 5.39 -1.95
N LYS A 41 -7.04 6.16 -2.71
CA LYS A 41 -7.50 5.84 -4.06
C LYS A 41 -6.82 6.73 -5.13
N GLY A 42 -5.85 7.53 -4.69
CA GLY A 42 -5.07 8.41 -5.57
C GLY A 42 -5.56 9.85 -5.59
N THR A 43 -6.30 10.32 -4.59
CA THR A 43 -6.76 11.70 -4.51
C THR A 43 -6.26 12.38 -3.24
N TRP A 44 -5.76 13.58 -3.40
CA TRP A 44 -5.41 14.51 -2.35
C TRP A 44 -6.56 15.49 -2.13
N TYR A 45 -6.84 15.79 -0.87
CA TYR A 45 -7.82 16.78 -0.43
C TYR A 45 -7.14 17.78 0.49
N HIS A 46 -7.25 19.05 0.15
CA HIS A 46 -6.92 20.14 1.06
C HIS A 46 -8.18 20.51 1.84
N CYS A 47 -8.13 20.39 3.16
CA CYS A 47 -9.32 20.47 4.01
C CYS A 47 -9.11 21.50 5.11
N ARG A 48 -10.23 22.09 5.59
CA ARG A 48 -10.28 22.93 6.79
C ARG A 48 -11.03 22.21 7.90
N ILE A 49 -10.50 22.20 9.12
CA ILE A 49 -11.15 21.62 10.28
C ILE A 49 -12.36 22.45 10.68
N THR A 50 -13.54 21.83 10.68
CA THR A 50 -14.80 22.46 11.10
C THR A 50 -15.21 22.06 12.52
N SER A 51 -14.78 20.88 13.00
CA SER A 51 -14.98 20.43 14.37
C SER A 51 -13.76 19.64 14.85
N ALA A 52 -13.10 20.12 15.91
CA ALA A 52 -11.92 19.48 16.49
C ALA A 52 -12.30 18.52 17.63
N HIS A 53 -13.12 17.50 17.31
CA HIS A 53 -13.47 16.48 18.29
C HIS A 53 -12.52 15.26 18.19
N PRO A 54 -11.98 14.74 19.33
CA PRO A 54 -10.95 13.70 19.28
C PRO A 54 -11.36 12.38 18.66
N LYS A 55 -12.67 12.12 18.53
CA LYS A 55 -13.17 10.88 17.90
C LYS A 55 -13.85 11.14 16.56
N HIS A 56 -14.28 12.36 16.30
CA HIS A 56 -15.10 12.76 15.16
C HIS A 56 -14.61 14.13 14.66
N CYS A 57 -13.39 14.20 14.18
CA CYS A 57 -12.85 15.42 13.60
C CYS A 57 -13.48 15.65 12.24
N SER A 58 -14.35 16.66 12.13
CA SER A 58 -15.03 16.98 10.88
C SER A 58 -14.24 18.02 10.10
N VAL A 59 -14.29 17.92 8.79
CA VAL A 59 -13.57 18.80 7.88
C VAL A 59 -14.43 19.26 6.70
N GLU A 60 -14.10 20.41 6.16
CA GLU A 60 -14.62 20.93 4.90
C GLU A 60 -13.55 20.77 3.82
N ILE A 61 -13.89 20.20 2.67
CA ILE A 61 -12.98 20.07 1.54
C ILE A 61 -12.92 21.41 0.83
N LEU A 62 -11.73 22.01 0.76
CA LEU A 62 -11.47 23.29 0.05
C LEU A 62 -11.09 23.05 -1.40
N SER A 63 -10.27 22.05 -1.65
CA SER A 63 -9.86 21.66 -2.99
C SER A 63 -9.42 20.20 -3.03
N SER A 64 -9.32 19.64 -4.23
CA SER A 64 -8.79 18.30 -4.44
C SER A 64 -8.00 18.24 -5.74
N HIS A 65 -7.02 17.32 -5.79
CA HIS A 65 -6.27 17.02 -7.00
C HIS A 65 -5.85 15.54 -7.02
N PRO A 66 -5.70 14.93 -8.20
CA PRO A 66 -5.18 13.57 -8.32
C PRO A 66 -3.71 13.52 -7.92
N ASP A 67 -3.27 12.37 -7.40
CA ASP A 67 -1.86 12.06 -7.19
C ASP A 67 -1.17 11.74 -8.53
N THR A 68 0.13 11.96 -8.58
CA THR A 68 0.94 11.55 -9.71
C THR A 68 1.31 10.08 -9.52
N HIS A 69 0.66 9.22 -10.29
CA HIS A 69 0.98 7.79 -10.31
C HIS A 69 1.82 7.44 -11.55
N TRP A 70 2.57 6.35 -11.45
CA TRP A 70 3.29 5.79 -12.57
C TRP A 70 2.32 5.33 -13.67
N PRO A 71 2.68 5.38 -14.96
CA PRO A 71 1.82 4.91 -16.05
C PRO A 71 1.72 3.37 -16.12
N TYR A 72 2.38 2.66 -15.21
CA TYR A 72 2.39 1.20 -15.11
C TYR A 72 1.98 0.76 -13.70
N ARG A 73 1.58 -0.50 -13.59
CA ARG A 73 1.18 -1.14 -12.33
C ARG A 73 2.19 -2.19 -11.89
N ILE A 74 2.55 -2.18 -10.61
CA ILE A 74 3.47 -3.14 -10.02
C ILE A 74 2.71 -4.03 -9.04
N GLU A 75 2.69 -5.32 -9.33
CA GLU A 75 2.15 -6.34 -8.44
C GLU A 75 3.29 -7.23 -7.93
N LEU A 76 3.39 -7.40 -6.62
CA LEU A 76 4.38 -8.27 -6.00
C LEU A 76 3.70 -9.42 -5.26
N ALA A 77 4.06 -10.64 -5.66
CA ALA A 77 3.59 -11.85 -5.01
C ALA A 77 4.76 -12.57 -4.34
N ILE A 78 4.65 -12.85 -3.02
CA ILE A 78 5.75 -13.38 -2.23
C ILE A 78 5.26 -14.36 -1.16
N GLY A 79 5.98 -15.47 -0.99
CA GLY A 79 5.78 -16.38 0.14
C GLY A 79 6.28 -15.74 1.45
N PRO A 80 5.44 -15.60 2.49
CA PRO A 80 5.85 -14.97 3.73
C PRO A 80 7.04 -15.69 4.37
N THR A 81 8.00 -14.89 4.84
CA THR A 81 9.17 -15.40 5.56
C THR A 81 8.82 -15.77 6.99
N LYS A 82 9.67 -16.59 7.64
CA LYS A 82 9.52 -16.93 9.08
C LYS A 82 9.53 -15.67 9.95
N ASN A 83 10.43 -14.75 9.68
CA ASN A 83 10.54 -13.48 10.38
C ASN A 83 9.57 -12.46 9.77
N LEU A 84 8.53 -12.08 10.52
CA LEU A 84 7.55 -11.10 10.09
C LEU A 84 8.12 -9.70 9.96
N ASP A 85 9.09 -9.32 10.80
CA ASP A 85 9.68 -7.98 10.74
C ASP A 85 10.31 -7.70 9.37
N ARG A 86 10.89 -8.75 8.74
CA ARG A 86 11.40 -8.63 7.36
C ARG A 86 10.30 -8.43 6.34
N MET A 87 9.15 -9.08 6.53
CA MET A 87 8.00 -8.89 5.66
C MET A 87 7.40 -7.50 5.81
N GLU A 88 7.33 -7.00 7.04
CA GLU A 88 6.84 -5.67 7.35
C GLU A 88 7.75 -4.59 6.74
N TRP A 89 9.05 -4.72 6.95
CA TRP A 89 10.05 -3.83 6.35
C TRP A 89 10.00 -3.87 4.81
N TRP A 90 9.90 -5.08 4.24
CA TRP A 90 9.78 -5.24 2.79
C TRP A 90 8.53 -4.54 2.25
N LEU A 91 7.38 -4.74 2.90
CA LEU A 91 6.13 -4.10 2.49
C LEU A 91 6.22 -2.58 2.60
N GLU A 92 6.75 -2.07 3.71
CA GLU A 92 6.99 -0.64 3.91
C GLU A 92 7.78 -0.04 2.73
N LYS A 93 8.93 -0.64 2.39
CA LYS A 93 9.77 -0.15 1.28
C LYS A 93 9.12 -0.31 -0.09
N SER A 94 8.35 -1.37 -0.29
CA SER A 94 7.62 -1.57 -1.54
C SER A 94 6.53 -0.50 -1.74
N VAL A 95 5.82 -0.12 -0.67
CA VAL A 95 4.84 0.97 -0.71
C VAL A 95 5.51 2.32 -0.98
N GLU A 96 6.64 2.60 -0.35
CA GLU A 96 7.42 3.81 -0.59
C GLU A 96 7.89 3.93 -2.06
N ILE A 97 8.18 2.81 -2.72
CA ILE A 97 8.58 2.78 -4.13
C ILE A 97 7.35 2.95 -5.05
N GLY A 98 6.17 2.50 -4.65
CA GLY A 98 4.93 2.63 -5.44
C GLY A 98 4.33 1.29 -5.86
N LEU A 99 4.32 0.33 -4.94
CA LEU A 99 3.60 -0.94 -5.11
C LEU A 99 2.09 -0.71 -5.25
N ASP A 100 1.45 -1.40 -6.20
CA ASP A 100 0.00 -1.34 -6.41
C ASP A 100 -0.75 -2.52 -5.78
N ARG A 101 -0.13 -3.70 -5.78
CA ARG A 101 -0.77 -4.90 -5.20
C ARG A 101 0.26 -5.81 -4.54
N PHE A 102 -0.04 -6.25 -3.33
CA PHE A 102 0.68 -7.28 -2.60
C PHE A 102 -0.14 -8.55 -2.50
N VAL A 103 0.39 -9.67 -3.01
CA VAL A 103 -0.24 -10.98 -2.94
C VAL A 103 0.62 -11.92 -2.08
N PRO A 104 0.24 -12.20 -0.83
CA PRO A 104 0.94 -13.18 -0.02
C PRO A 104 0.63 -14.60 -0.53
N LEU A 105 1.69 -15.36 -0.86
CA LEU A 105 1.57 -16.67 -1.48
C LEU A 105 1.73 -17.82 -0.48
N ARG A 106 0.83 -18.81 -0.56
CA ARG A 106 1.00 -20.10 0.09
C ARG A 106 1.79 -21.03 -0.82
N CYS A 107 3.11 -21.08 -0.61
CA CYS A 107 3.99 -21.95 -1.37
C CYS A 107 4.23 -23.28 -0.63
N ARG A 108 4.63 -24.33 -1.37
CA ARG A 108 4.88 -25.68 -0.82
C ARG A 108 5.87 -25.67 0.35
N PHE A 109 6.93 -24.87 0.24
CA PHE A 109 8.01 -24.78 1.22
C PHE A 109 7.94 -23.53 2.10
N SER A 110 6.85 -22.76 2.05
CA SER A 110 6.66 -21.64 2.96
C SER A 110 6.46 -22.15 4.38
N GLU A 111 7.27 -21.66 5.29
CA GLU A 111 7.14 -21.96 6.74
C GLU A 111 5.83 -21.38 7.31
N ARG A 112 5.43 -20.20 6.81
CA ARG A 112 4.17 -19.57 7.21
C ARG A 112 3.06 -19.91 6.23
N LYS A 113 1.94 -20.37 6.80
CA LYS A 113 0.70 -20.67 6.04
C LYS A 113 -0.37 -19.59 6.20
N GLU A 114 -0.12 -18.63 7.10
CA GLU A 114 -1.05 -17.55 7.42
C GLU A 114 -0.29 -16.23 7.59
N LEU A 115 -0.93 -15.15 7.17
CA LEU A 115 -0.47 -13.78 7.34
C LEU A 115 -1.64 -12.92 7.85
N LYS A 116 -1.38 -12.10 8.85
CA LYS A 116 -2.38 -11.14 9.35
C LYS A 116 -2.44 -9.93 8.42
N THR A 117 -3.34 -9.95 7.47
CA THR A 117 -3.50 -8.91 6.44
C THR A 117 -3.86 -7.55 7.02
N ASP A 118 -4.64 -7.51 8.11
CA ASP A 118 -4.94 -6.24 8.82
C ASP A 118 -3.68 -5.52 9.33
N ARG A 119 -2.69 -6.30 9.83
CA ARG A 119 -1.41 -5.72 10.24
C ARG A 119 -0.63 -5.17 9.05
N MET A 120 -0.60 -5.91 7.95
CA MET A 120 0.04 -5.46 6.71
C MET A 120 -0.61 -4.20 6.17
N ARG A 121 -1.94 -4.11 6.22
CA ARG A 121 -2.68 -2.91 5.80
C ARG A 121 -2.31 -1.68 6.64
N LYS A 122 -2.19 -1.83 7.96
CA LYS A 122 -1.74 -0.73 8.84
C LYS A 122 -0.33 -0.25 8.51
N ILE A 123 0.59 -1.16 8.22
CA ILE A 123 1.95 -0.83 7.79
C ILE A 123 1.92 -0.09 6.45
N ALA A 124 1.13 -0.57 5.49
CA ALA A 124 1.00 0.09 4.20
C ALA A 124 0.41 1.51 4.31
N ILE A 125 -0.59 1.72 5.17
CA ILE A 125 -1.14 3.07 5.45
C ILE A 125 -0.05 3.98 6.03
N SER A 126 0.71 3.50 7.00
CA SER A 126 1.80 4.27 7.60
C SER A 126 2.87 4.64 6.57
N ALA A 127 3.29 3.68 5.74
CA ALA A 127 4.29 3.88 4.69
C ALA A 127 3.79 4.84 3.59
N MET A 128 2.52 4.72 3.18
CA MET A 128 1.86 5.62 2.24
C MET A 128 1.89 7.07 2.76
N LYS A 129 1.49 7.27 4.02
CA LYS A 129 1.51 8.59 4.67
C LYS A 129 2.92 9.16 4.77
N GLN A 130 3.90 8.34 5.19
CA GLN A 130 5.29 8.77 5.35
C GLN A 130 5.95 9.12 4.02
N SER A 131 5.62 8.41 2.95
CA SER A 131 6.14 8.67 1.60
C SER A 131 5.34 9.71 0.81
N LEU A 132 4.34 10.34 1.45
CA LEU A 132 3.50 11.38 0.84
C LEU A 132 2.84 10.90 -0.46
N LYS A 133 2.17 9.76 -0.41
CA LYS A 133 1.41 9.19 -1.53
C LYS A 133 -0.08 9.16 -1.20
N ALA A 134 -0.92 9.30 -2.22
CA ALA A 134 -2.38 9.20 -2.04
C ALA A 134 -2.93 7.83 -2.44
N THR A 135 -2.11 6.91 -2.94
CA THR A 135 -2.53 5.57 -3.37
C THR A 135 -2.08 4.52 -2.37
N LEU A 136 -3.04 3.79 -1.80
CA LEU A 136 -2.79 2.63 -0.93
C LEU A 136 -2.77 1.36 -1.78
N PRO A 137 -1.73 0.52 -1.70
CA PRO A 137 -1.72 -0.73 -2.44
C PRO A 137 -2.84 -1.67 -1.98
N GLN A 138 -3.37 -2.45 -2.91
CA GLN A 138 -4.24 -3.56 -2.59
C GLN A 138 -3.45 -4.64 -1.87
N ILE A 139 -3.95 -5.11 -0.72
CA ILE A 139 -3.35 -6.20 0.05
C ILE A 139 -4.33 -7.36 0.04
N ASP A 140 -3.95 -8.43 -0.65
CA ASP A 140 -4.76 -9.62 -0.78
C ASP A 140 -4.65 -10.54 0.44
N GLU A 141 -5.62 -11.43 0.57
CA GLU A 141 -5.53 -12.57 1.48
C GLU A 141 -4.55 -13.62 0.94
N MET A 142 -4.07 -14.50 1.85
CA MET A 142 -3.18 -15.60 1.47
C MET A 142 -3.75 -16.41 0.31
N THR A 143 -3.04 -16.40 -0.82
CA THR A 143 -3.44 -17.06 -2.06
C THR A 143 -2.54 -18.25 -2.35
N ASP A 144 -3.11 -19.35 -2.84
CA ASP A 144 -2.32 -20.49 -3.26
C ASP A 144 -1.49 -20.16 -4.51
N PHE A 145 -0.21 -20.56 -4.51
CA PHE A 145 0.72 -20.28 -5.61
C PHE A 145 0.15 -20.68 -6.98
N LYS A 146 -0.42 -21.90 -7.09
CA LYS A 146 -1.00 -22.40 -8.34
C LYS A 146 -2.13 -21.50 -8.81
N ARG A 147 -3.06 -21.14 -7.93
CA ARG A 147 -4.17 -20.25 -8.25
C ARG A 147 -3.68 -18.90 -8.78
N PHE A 148 -2.68 -18.33 -8.12
CA PHE A 148 -2.09 -17.04 -8.54
C PHE A 148 -1.45 -17.11 -9.92
N VAL A 149 -0.69 -18.20 -10.22
CA VAL A 149 -0.03 -18.36 -11.52
C VAL A 149 -1.03 -18.58 -12.64
N ASP A 150 -2.12 -19.31 -12.36
CA ASP A 150 -3.19 -19.58 -13.32
C ASP A 150 -4.12 -18.37 -13.53
N GLU A 151 -4.03 -17.32 -12.68
CA GLU A 151 -4.84 -16.11 -12.81
C GLU A 151 -4.44 -15.34 -14.10
N PRO A 152 -5.44 -14.96 -14.93
CA PRO A 152 -5.16 -14.12 -16.09
C PRO A 152 -4.52 -12.80 -15.69
N PHE A 153 -3.42 -12.43 -16.34
CA PHE A 153 -2.72 -11.19 -16.10
C PHE A 153 -2.37 -10.52 -17.43
N ASN A 154 -2.78 -9.28 -17.59
CA ASN A 154 -2.47 -8.50 -18.78
C ASN A 154 -1.19 -7.68 -18.53
N GLY A 155 -0.04 -8.30 -18.78
CA GLY A 155 1.26 -7.68 -18.53
C GLY A 155 2.39 -8.70 -18.54
N GLN A 156 3.56 -8.29 -18.10
CA GLN A 156 4.73 -9.16 -18.01
C GLN A 156 4.80 -9.84 -16.63
N LYS A 157 5.03 -11.15 -16.63
CA LYS A 157 5.24 -11.93 -15.40
C LYS A 157 6.73 -12.29 -15.28
N PHE A 158 7.30 -12.03 -14.12
CA PHE A 158 8.68 -12.36 -13.78
C PHE A 158 8.71 -13.24 -12.54
N ILE A 159 9.71 -14.12 -12.48
CA ILE A 159 10.00 -14.92 -11.30
C ILE A 159 11.44 -14.68 -10.85
N ALA A 160 11.61 -14.29 -9.58
CA ALA A 160 12.93 -14.18 -9.00
C ALA A 160 13.42 -15.58 -8.55
N HIS A 161 14.55 -16.04 -9.06
CA HIS A 161 15.18 -17.32 -8.72
C HIS A 161 16.70 -17.22 -8.62
N CYS A 162 17.32 -18.20 -7.95
CA CYS A 162 18.77 -18.30 -7.79
C CYS A 162 19.37 -19.52 -8.52
N MET A 163 18.74 -20.03 -9.57
CA MET A 163 19.26 -21.12 -10.37
C MET A 163 20.40 -20.63 -11.24
N GLU A 164 21.56 -21.32 -11.18
CA GLU A 164 22.78 -20.91 -11.90
C GLU A 164 22.73 -21.20 -13.40
N ASP A 165 21.97 -22.21 -13.79
CA ASP A 165 21.81 -22.73 -15.15
C ASP A 165 20.71 -22.02 -15.98
N GLN A 166 20.05 -21.05 -15.40
CA GLN A 166 19.02 -20.27 -16.08
C GLN A 166 19.53 -18.86 -16.43
N PRO A 167 19.24 -18.34 -17.63
CA PRO A 167 19.65 -16.99 -17.99
C PRO A 167 18.97 -15.95 -17.08
N ARG A 168 19.79 -15.08 -16.50
CA ARG A 168 19.29 -13.92 -15.74
C ARG A 168 18.94 -12.82 -16.73
N VAL A 169 17.70 -12.41 -16.73
CA VAL A 169 17.23 -11.29 -17.52
C VAL A 169 17.06 -10.10 -16.60
N HIS A 170 17.62 -8.96 -16.97
CA HIS A 170 17.22 -7.71 -16.33
C HIS A 170 15.74 -7.49 -16.61
N VAL A 171 14.97 -7.17 -15.57
CA VAL A 171 13.58 -6.71 -15.76
C VAL A 171 13.67 -5.37 -16.47
N PRO A 172 13.32 -5.30 -17.77
CA PRO A 172 13.35 -4.03 -18.46
C PRO A 172 12.19 -3.20 -17.93
N PHE A 173 12.50 -2.16 -17.17
CA PHE A 173 11.56 -1.07 -16.94
C PHE A 173 11.50 -0.22 -18.21
N ASP A 174 10.86 -0.75 -19.22
CA ASP A 174 10.52 0.03 -20.40
C ASP A 174 9.18 0.71 -20.09
N CYS A 175 9.26 2.01 -19.80
CA CYS A 175 8.22 2.78 -19.12
C CYS A 175 6.97 3.06 -19.96
N ASP A 176 6.89 2.59 -21.19
CA ASP A 176 5.84 3.08 -22.07
C ASP A 176 4.55 2.25 -22.08
N HIS A 177 4.54 0.99 -21.65
CA HIS A 177 3.31 0.15 -21.72
C HIS A 177 3.27 -1.12 -20.84
N LEU A 178 3.86 -1.20 -19.65
CA LEU A 178 3.98 -2.50 -18.98
C LEU A 178 3.45 -2.55 -17.54
N ASP A 179 2.34 -3.26 -17.36
CA ASP A 179 2.01 -3.87 -16.08
C ASP A 179 2.97 -5.04 -15.83
N ALA A 180 3.68 -5.01 -14.72
CA ALA A 180 4.62 -6.08 -14.35
C ALA A 180 4.22 -6.74 -13.03
N SER A 181 4.14 -8.08 -13.02
CA SER A 181 4.04 -8.82 -11.76
C SER A 181 5.32 -9.59 -11.49
N VAL A 182 5.89 -9.39 -10.32
CA VAL A 182 7.08 -10.12 -9.87
C VAL A 182 6.68 -11.16 -8.85
N VAL A 183 6.92 -12.43 -9.17
CA VAL A 183 6.72 -13.54 -8.23
C VAL A 183 8.05 -13.84 -7.53
N GLY A 184 8.15 -13.47 -6.27
CA GLY A 184 9.29 -13.83 -5.43
C GLY A 184 9.11 -15.23 -4.84
N VAL A 185 9.85 -16.24 -5.33
CA VAL A 185 9.93 -17.56 -4.70
C VAL A 185 11.25 -17.64 -3.92
N LYS A 186 11.16 -17.92 -2.61
CA LYS A 186 12.34 -18.17 -1.78
C LYS A 186 13.02 -19.46 -2.27
N PRO A 187 14.33 -19.47 -2.55
CA PRO A 187 15.05 -20.71 -2.83
C PRO A 187 14.96 -21.63 -1.59
N SER A 188 14.72 -22.89 -1.85
CA SER A 188 14.90 -23.95 -0.85
C SER A 188 16.37 -24.04 -0.46
N GLY A 189 16.69 -23.68 0.79
CA GLY A 189 17.97 -24.02 1.39
C GLY A 189 17.93 -25.45 1.87
#